data_267909a08a388059157d66d63dc4674e
#
_entry.id   267909a08a388059157d66d63dc4674e
#
_cell.length_a   1.000
_cell.length_b   1.000
_cell.length_c   1.000
_cell.angle_alpha   90.00
_cell.angle_beta   90.00
_cell.angle_gamma   90.00
#
_symmetry.space_group_name_H-M   'P 1'
#
loop_
_entity.id
_entity.type
_entity.pdbx_description
1 polymer ?
#
loop_
_entity_poly.entity_id
_entity_poly.type
_entity_poly.pdbx_seq_one_letter_code
_entity_poly.pdbx_strand_id
1 'polypeptide(L)'
;MTQVKYRLQVAGDSWWKQNINCLAACPVHTDVPGYISRIAEGKFEEAFDLNRKANVFPAILGRICMHPCEKACRRRYLDEAVAICALKRAAADHKPDGGDGARVPLVAGKTRRLAVVGAGPAGLTVADDLARAGFRVTVFEALPVAGGMLNVGIPPYRLARG
;
A
#
# COMPACT_ATOMS: atom_id res chain seq x y z
N MET A 1 11.85 14.52 -50.74
CA MET A 1 10.94 14.70 -49.62
C MET A 1 11.04 13.49 -48.73
N THR A 2 11.73 13.60 -47.60
CA THR A 2 11.90 12.49 -46.64
C THR A 2 10.64 12.38 -45.78
N GLN A 3 9.85 11.33 -45.97
CA GLN A 3 8.73 11.05 -45.11
C GLN A 3 9.25 10.68 -43.70
N VAL A 4 9.04 11.54 -42.74
CA VAL A 4 9.27 11.22 -41.32
C VAL A 4 8.19 10.25 -40.89
N LYS A 5 8.55 8.96 -40.76
CA LYS A 5 7.64 7.96 -40.19
C LYS A 5 7.67 8.08 -38.68
N TYR A 6 6.64 8.67 -38.11
CA TYR A 6 6.41 8.64 -36.65
C TYR A 6 6.05 7.22 -36.25
N ARG A 7 6.83 6.63 -35.35
CA ARG A 7 6.50 5.34 -34.73
C ARG A 7 5.86 5.62 -33.39
N LEU A 8 4.54 5.50 -33.33
CA LEU A 8 3.82 5.54 -32.07
C LEU A 8 4.16 4.29 -31.25
N GLN A 9 4.82 4.47 -30.13
CA GLN A 9 4.99 3.40 -29.13
C GLN A 9 3.89 3.55 -28.08
N VAL A 10 3.04 2.53 -27.97
CA VAL A 10 2.08 2.46 -26.85
C VAL A 10 2.88 2.23 -25.57
N ALA A 11 2.64 3.07 -24.57
CA ALA A 11 3.29 2.96 -23.29
C ALA A 11 2.88 1.66 -22.58
N GLY A 12 3.87 0.83 -22.26
CA GLY A 12 3.65 -0.38 -21.44
C GLY A 12 3.66 -0.09 -19.94
N ASP A 13 3.34 -1.10 -19.13
CA ASP A 13 3.25 -0.98 -17.65
C ASP A 13 4.51 -0.40 -17.01
N SER A 14 5.69 -0.76 -17.50
CA SER A 14 6.96 -0.24 -17.00
C SER A 14 7.09 1.26 -17.22
N TRP A 15 6.66 1.73 -18.39
CA TRP A 15 6.66 3.16 -18.70
C TRP A 15 5.72 3.93 -17.76
N TRP A 16 4.51 3.42 -17.55
CA TRP A 16 3.55 4.05 -16.63
C TRP A 16 4.06 4.09 -15.19
N LYS A 17 4.67 3.01 -14.71
CA LYS A 17 5.28 2.97 -13.36
C LYS A 17 6.35 4.03 -13.18
N GLN A 18 7.11 4.37 -14.22
CA GLN A 18 8.15 5.38 -14.17
C GLN A 18 7.63 6.81 -14.40
N ASN A 19 6.55 6.96 -15.17
CA ASN A 19 6.07 8.26 -15.66
C ASN A 19 4.81 8.78 -14.96
N ILE A 20 4.13 7.98 -14.14
CA ILE A 20 3.10 8.46 -13.22
C ILE A 20 3.78 8.92 -11.93
N ASN A 21 3.92 10.22 -11.76
CA ASN A 21 4.72 10.82 -10.69
C ASN A 21 4.33 10.34 -9.29
N CYS A 22 3.05 10.25 -8.96
CA CYS A 22 2.60 9.79 -7.65
C CYS A 22 2.91 8.30 -7.40
N LEU A 23 2.91 7.48 -8.44
CA LEU A 23 3.27 6.07 -8.36
C LEU A 23 4.78 5.90 -8.25
N ALA A 24 5.56 6.63 -9.07
CA ALA A 24 7.01 6.59 -9.06
C ALA A 24 7.60 7.13 -7.75
N ALA A 25 6.99 8.16 -7.16
CA ALA A 25 7.42 8.74 -5.89
C ALA A 25 7.07 7.87 -4.66
N CYS A 26 6.18 6.90 -4.79
CA CYS A 26 5.85 5.98 -3.71
C CYS A 26 6.93 4.90 -3.57
N PRO A 27 7.60 4.74 -2.41
CA PRO A 27 8.67 3.75 -2.25
C PRO A 27 8.23 2.30 -2.53
N VAL A 28 6.95 1.99 -2.34
CA VAL A 28 6.36 0.67 -2.59
C VAL A 28 5.48 0.66 -3.85
N HIS A 29 5.51 1.71 -4.66
CA HIS A 29 4.78 1.80 -5.93
C HIS A 29 3.29 1.43 -5.82
N THR A 30 2.61 1.91 -4.76
CA THR A 30 1.17 1.72 -4.60
C THR A 30 0.43 2.29 -5.80
N ASP A 31 -0.53 1.55 -6.35
CA ASP A 31 -1.35 1.98 -7.48
C ASP A 31 -2.31 3.12 -7.07
N VAL A 32 -1.74 4.33 -7.02
CA VAL A 32 -2.47 5.54 -6.59
C VAL A 32 -3.65 5.86 -7.53
N PRO A 33 -3.49 5.89 -8.87
CA PRO A 33 -4.62 6.15 -9.75
C PRO A 33 -5.73 5.10 -9.63
N GLY A 34 -5.35 3.83 -9.52
CA GLY A 34 -6.29 2.73 -9.43
C GLY A 34 -7.19 2.83 -8.20
N TYR A 35 -6.63 2.99 -6.99
CA TYR A 35 -7.48 3.05 -5.81
C TYR A 35 -8.28 4.36 -5.70
N ILE A 36 -7.78 5.49 -6.21
CA ILE A 36 -8.53 6.74 -6.24
C ILE A 36 -9.75 6.61 -7.16
N SER A 37 -9.58 5.96 -8.33
CA SER A 37 -10.70 5.67 -9.23
C SER A 37 -11.78 4.82 -8.55
N ARG A 38 -11.39 3.80 -7.79
CA ARG A 38 -12.33 2.96 -7.02
C ARG A 38 -13.08 3.75 -5.94
N ILE A 39 -12.38 4.67 -5.26
CA ILE A 39 -13.04 5.57 -4.29
C ILE A 39 -14.07 6.46 -5.00
N ALA A 40 -13.73 7.02 -6.16
CA ALA A 40 -14.65 7.84 -6.95
C ALA A 40 -15.91 7.08 -7.42
N GLU A 41 -15.78 5.76 -7.60
CA GLU A 41 -16.89 4.85 -7.90
C GLU A 41 -17.66 4.38 -6.64
N GLY A 42 -17.27 4.83 -5.44
CA GLY A 42 -17.83 4.38 -4.16
C GLY A 42 -17.38 2.99 -3.70
N LYS A 43 -16.41 2.39 -4.39
CA LYS A 43 -15.90 1.02 -4.14
C LYS A 43 -14.72 1.03 -3.15
N PHE A 44 -15.00 1.37 -1.90
CA PHE A 44 -13.97 1.54 -0.87
C PHE A 44 -13.22 0.24 -0.54
N GLU A 45 -13.89 -0.91 -0.55
CA GLU A 45 -13.27 -2.21 -0.32
C GLU A 45 -12.25 -2.54 -1.42
N GLU A 46 -12.63 -2.42 -2.70
CA GLU A 46 -11.70 -2.63 -3.82
C GLU A 46 -10.51 -1.65 -3.76
N ALA A 47 -10.75 -0.39 -3.36
CA ALA A 47 -9.70 0.61 -3.17
C ALA A 47 -8.74 0.20 -2.05
N PHE A 48 -9.24 -0.33 -0.95
CA PHE A 48 -8.43 -0.85 0.15
C PHE A 48 -7.59 -2.05 -0.29
N ASP A 49 -8.18 -2.98 -1.02
CA ASP A 49 -7.49 -4.16 -1.54
C ASP A 49 -6.38 -3.81 -2.53
N LEU A 50 -6.62 -2.82 -3.41
CA LEU A 50 -5.56 -2.30 -4.29
C LEU A 50 -4.39 -1.72 -3.49
N ASN A 51 -4.66 -1.01 -2.40
CA ASN A 51 -3.61 -0.54 -1.51
C ASN A 51 -2.85 -1.70 -0.88
N ARG A 52 -3.54 -2.74 -0.42
CA ARG A 52 -2.93 -3.90 0.24
C ARG A 52 -2.02 -4.72 -0.66
N LYS A 53 -2.16 -4.64 -1.96
CA LYS A 53 -1.25 -5.33 -2.90
C LYS A 53 0.20 -4.87 -2.76
N ALA A 54 0.41 -3.60 -2.47
CA ALA A 54 1.73 -3.00 -2.39
C ALA A 54 2.16 -2.63 -0.96
N ASN A 55 1.20 -2.45 -0.04
CA ASN A 55 1.54 -2.15 1.35
C ASN A 55 0.61 -2.86 2.34
N VAL A 56 1.21 -3.48 3.34
CA VAL A 56 0.50 -4.35 4.31
C VAL A 56 -0.37 -3.54 5.27
N PHE A 57 -0.06 -2.24 5.46
CA PHE A 57 -0.69 -1.40 6.48
C PHE A 57 -1.36 -0.13 5.89
N PRO A 58 -2.35 -0.23 4.95
CA PRO A 58 -2.94 0.96 4.34
C PRO A 58 -3.59 1.90 5.35
N ALA A 59 -4.29 1.37 6.35
CA ALA A 59 -4.94 2.13 7.41
C ALA A 59 -3.94 2.94 8.25
N ILE A 60 -2.84 2.30 8.65
CA ILE A 60 -1.76 2.94 9.42
C ILE A 60 -1.06 3.98 8.56
N LEU A 61 -0.65 3.61 7.33
CA LEU A 61 0.04 4.52 6.42
C LEU A 61 -0.84 5.68 5.96
N GLY A 62 -2.15 5.51 5.92
CA GLY A 62 -3.10 6.61 5.71
C GLY A 62 -3.06 7.70 6.79
N ARG A 63 -2.45 7.40 7.95
CA ARG A 63 -2.33 8.31 9.10
C ARG A 63 -0.92 8.85 9.32
N ILE A 64 0.11 8.07 9.00
CA ILE A 64 1.50 8.42 9.36
C ILE A 64 2.44 8.59 8.18
N CYS A 65 2.03 8.27 6.95
CA CYS A 65 2.87 8.40 5.77
C CYS A 65 3.31 9.86 5.55
N MET A 66 4.57 10.04 5.11
CA MET A 66 5.11 11.34 4.71
C MET A 66 4.58 11.84 3.35
N HIS A 67 3.75 11.06 2.70
CA HIS A 67 3.06 11.28 1.41
C HIS A 67 3.92 11.93 0.30
N PRO A 68 5.08 11.34 -0.09
CA PRO A 68 5.91 11.90 -1.15
C PRO A 68 5.17 11.96 -2.50
N CYS A 69 4.15 11.12 -2.69
CA CYS A 69 3.27 11.13 -3.85
C CYS A 69 2.50 12.44 -4.03
N GLU A 70 2.09 13.10 -2.94
CA GLU A 70 1.42 14.41 -2.99
C GLU A 70 2.40 15.52 -3.41
N LYS A 71 3.65 15.45 -2.91
CA LYS A 71 4.71 16.38 -3.32
C LYS A 71 5.03 16.27 -4.81
N ALA A 72 4.92 15.08 -5.37
CA ALA A 72 5.16 14.79 -6.79
C ALA A 72 3.89 14.90 -7.66
N CYS A 73 2.74 15.25 -7.08
CA CYS A 73 1.48 15.32 -7.82
C CYS A 73 1.51 16.42 -8.88
N ARG A 74 1.23 16.06 -10.14
CA ARG A 74 1.21 17.02 -11.25
C ARG A 74 0.05 18.01 -11.15
N ARG A 75 -1.04 17.65 -10.48
CA ARG A 75 -2.20 18.52 -10.32
C ARG A 75 -1.83 19.84 -9.60
N ARG A 76 -0.84 19.81 -8.72
CA ARG A 76 -0.32 21.01 -8.04
C ARG A 76 0.14 22.14 -8.97
N TYR A 77 0.35 21.86 -10.26
CA TYR A 77 0.67 22.89 -11.24
C TYR A 77 -0.57 23.57 -11.82
N LEU A 78 -1.76 23.05 -11.53
CA LEU A 78 -3.05 23.60 -11.96
C LEU A 78 -3.77 24.28 -10.80
N ASP A 79 -3.85 23.59 -9.66
CA ASP A 79 -4.50 24.03 -8.43
C ASP A 79 -3.77 23.46 -7.20
N GLU A 80 -4.31 22.42 -6.58
CA GLU A 80 -3.74 21.76 -5.41
C GLU A 80 -3.42 20.29 -5.69
N ALA A 81 -2.44 19.76 -4.95
CA ALA A 81 -2.15 18.33 -5.00
C ALA A 81 -3.36 17.53 -4.54
N VAL A 82 -3.62 16.39 -5.19
CA VAL A 82 -4.63 15.44 -4.70
C VAL A 82 -4.25 14.97 -3.29
N ALA A 83 -5.20 14.99 -2.36
CA ALA A 83 -5.00 14.54 -0.97
C ALA A 83 -4.91 12.99 -0.89
N ILE A 84 -3.87 12.42 -1.49
CA ILE A 84 -3.69 10.99 -1.72
C ILE A 84 -3.66 10.20 -0.42
N CYS A 85 -3.00 10.75 0.62
CA CYS A 85 -2.90 10.11 1.93
C CYS A 85 -4.26 10.09 2.64
N ALA A 86 -5.03 11.18 2.55
CA ALA A 86 -6.37 11.26 3.09
C ALA A 86 -7.33 10.28 2.38
N LEU A 87 -7.24 10.16 1.06
CA LEU A 87 -8.02 9.18 0.30
C LEU A 87 -7.66 7.73 0.66
N LYS A 88 -6.37 7.44 0.89
CA LYS A 88 -5.95 6.13 1.40
C LYS A 88 -6.57 5.84 2.77
N ARG A 89 -6.57 6.83 3.66
CA ARG A 89 -7.24 6.74 4.95
C ARG A 89 -8.74 6.49 4.81
N ALA A 90 -9.42 7.26 3.95
CA ALA A 90 -10.84 7.09 3.68
C ALA A 90 -11.16 5.68 3.19
N ALA A 91 -10.37 5.11 2.27
CA ALA A 91 -10.54 3.73 1.82
C ALA A 91 -10.45 2.72 2.97
N ALA A 92 -9.55 2.95 3.92
CA ALA A 92 -9.40 2.08 5.09
C ALA A 92 -10.52 2.24 6.12
N ASP A 93 -11.00 3.48 6.32
CA ASP A 93 -12.00 3.80 7.33
C ASP A 93 -13.45 3.44 6.87
N HIS A 94 -13.69 3.40 5.56
CA HIS A 94 -15.01 3.10 4.98
C HIS A 94 -15.13 1.69 4.41
N LYS A 95 -14.12 0.82 4.62
CA LYS A 95 -14.29 -0.59 4.28
C LYS A 95 -15.36 -1.22 5.17
N PRO A 96 -16.20 -2.15 4.67
CA PRO A 96 -17.14 -2.86 5.52
C PRO A 96 -16.45 -3.57 6.68
N ASP A 97 -17.07 -3.52 7.87
CA ASP A 97 -16.59 -4.25 9.04
C ASP A 97 -16.57 -5.75 8.76
N GLY A 98 -15.48 -6.41 9.12
CA GLY A 98 -15.28 -7.85 8.89
C GLY A 98 -14.65 -8.22 7.55
N GLY A 99 -14.46 -7.25 6.66
CA GLY A 99 -13.62 -7.44 5.48
C GLY A 99 -12.14 -7.46 5.89
N ASP A 100 -11.59 -8.65 6.10
CA ASP A 100 -10.13 -8.86 6.23
C ASP A 100 -9.40 -8.54 4.92
N GLY A 101 -9.91 -7.59 4.12
CA GLY A 101 -9.50 -7.32 2.74
C GLY A 101 -9.23 -8.65 2.03
N ALA A 102 -9.60 -8.86 0.80
CA ALA A 102 -9.48 -10.16 0.16
C ALA A 102 -8.15 -10.80 0.56
N ARG A 103 -8.21 -11.79 1.46
CA ARG A 103 -7.03 -12.59 1.77
C ARG A 103 -6.65 -13.19 0.45
N VAL A 104 -5.60 -12.65 -0.16
CA VAL A 104 -5.05 -13.29 -1.35
C VAL A 104 -4.88 -14.76 -0.97
N PRO A 105 -5.50 -15.69 -1.72
CA PRO A 105 -5.46 -17.08 -1.34
C PRO A 105 -4.03 -17.45 -1.05
N LEU A 106 -3.78 -17.99 0.15
CA LEU A 106 -2.48 -18.54 0.48
C LEU A 106 -2.18 -19.60 -0.56
N VAL A 107 -1.10 -19.43 -1.28
CA VAL A 107 -0.63 -20.49 -2.17
C VAL A 107 -0.44 -21.71 -1.33
N ALA A 108 -1.20 -22.78 -1.61
CA ALA A 108 -1.24 -23.95 -0.76
C ALA A 108 0.14 -24.57 -0.56
N GLY A 109 0.55 -24.74 0.71
CA GLY A 109 1.29 -25.90 1.11
C GLY A 109 2.78 -25.96 0.89
N LYS A 110 3.58 -24.88 1.12
CA LYS A 110 5.00 -25.11 1.37
C LYS A 110 5.18 -25.71 2.77
N THR A 111 5.90 -26.81 2.86
CA THR A 111 6.12 -27.56 4.11
C THR A 111 7.13 -26.90 5.06
N ARG A 112 7.97 -25.99 4.54
CA ARG A 112 8.99 -25.28 5.33
C ARG A 112 8.35 -24.33 6.32
N ARG A 113 8.89 -24.37 7.56
CA ARG A 113 8.56 -23.42 8.63
C ARG A 113 9.58 -22.30 8.63
N LEU A 114 9.14 -21.07 8.76
CA LEU A 114 10.00 -19.88 8.82
C LEU A 114 9.73 -19.15 10.12
N ALA A 115 10.78 -18.65 10.74
CA ALA A 115 10.71 -17.82 11.92
C ALA A 115 11.03 -16.37 11.53
N VAL A 116 10.21 -15.44 11.98
CA VAL A 116 10.44 -13.99 11.89
C VAL A 116 10.66 -13.49 13.31
N VAL A 117 11.80 -12.85 13.56
CA VAL A 117 12.12 -12.29 14.87
C VAL A 117 11.84 -10.80 14.86
N GLY A 118 10.90 -10.39 15.71
CA GLY A 118 10.37 -9.03 15.84
C GLY A 118 9.07 -8.85 15.07
N ALA A 119 8.02 -8.37 15.77
CA ALA A 119 6.71 -8.04 15.22
C ALA A 119 6.54 -6.54 14.97
N GLY A 120 7.61 -5.83 14.65
CA GLY A 120 7.55 -4.45 14.14
C GLY A 120 7.09 -4.41 12.67
N PRO A 121 6.97 -3.20 12.07
CA PRO A 121 6.48 -3.05 10.69
C PRO A 121 7.20 -3.93 9.68
N ALA A 122 8.53 -4.00 9.76
CA ALA A 122 9.33 -4.81 8.84
C ALA A 122 9.06 -6.31 9.01
N GLY A 123 9.07 -6.82 10.25
CA GLY A 123 8.82 -8.23 10.53
C GLY A 123 7.41 -8.65 10.14
N LEU A 124 6.40 -7.83 10.42
CA LEU A 124 5.01 -8.11 10.03
C LEU A 124 4.82 -8.07 8.50
N THR A 125 5.52 -7.17 7.79
CA THR A 125 5.52 -7.16 6.31
C THR A 125 6.12 -8.43 5.75
N VAL A 126 7.29 -8.85 6.24
CA VAL A 126 7.94 -10.10 5.81
C VAL A 126 7.05 -11.30 6.15
N ALA A 127 6.42 -11.31 7.32
CA ALA A 127 5.53 -12.39 7.72
C ALA A 127 4.30 -12.52 6.79
N ASP A 128 3.67 -11.39 6.42
CA ASP A 128 2.54 -11.36 5.48
C ASP A 128 2.98 -11.87 4.10
N ASP A 129 4.09 -11.37 3.56
CA ASP A 129 4.60 -11.79 2.25
C ASP A 129 4.95 -13.27 2.21
N LEU A 130 5.61 -13.79 3.24
CA LEU A 130 5.95 -15.21 3.33
C LEU A 130 4.73 -16.10 3.51
N ALA A 131 3.74 -15.65 4.31
CA ALA A 131 2.48 -16.37 4.48
C ALA A 131 1.70 -16.43 3.16
N ARG A 132 1.66 -15.33 2.40
CA ARG A 132 1.06 -15.29 1.05
C ARG A 132 1.80 -16.18 0.07
N ALA A 133 3.12 -16.30 0.21
CA ALA A 133 3.93 -17.24 -0.58
C ALA A 133 3.75 -18.71 -0.17
N GLY A 134 2.89 -19.01 0.81
CA GLY A 134 2.49 -20.36 1.22
C GLY A 134 3.38 -20.99 2.30
N PHE A 135 4.28 -20.24 2.92
CA PHE A 135 5.10 -20.73 4.03
C PHE A 135 4.33 -20.72 5.36
N ARG A 136 4.69 -21.62 6.26
CA ARG A 136 4.25 -21.59 7.66
C ARG A 136 5.15 -20.62 8.43
N VAL A 137 4.62 -19.46 8.80
CA VAL A 137 5.38 -18.42 9.46
C VAL A 137 5.04 -18.34 10.94
N THR A 138 6.06 -18.29 11.79
CA THR A 138 5.92 -17.98 13.22
C THR A 138 6.66 -16.69 13.49
N VAL A 139 5.97 -15.72 14.10
CA VAL A 139 6.58 -14.45 14.50
C VAL A 139 6.89 -14.52 15.99
N PHE A 140 8.13 -14.19 16.36
CA PHE A 140 8.58 -14.08 17.75
C PHE A 140 8.72 -12.61 18.11
N GLU A 141 8.09 -12.19 19.19
CA GLU A 141 8.11 -10.80 19.68
C GLU A 141 8.49 -10.78 21.15
N ALA A 142 9.37 -9.87 21.54
CA ALA A 142 9.80 -9.71 22.91
C ALA A 142 8.82 -8.88 23.75
N LEU A 143 8.08 -7.98 23.11
CA LEU A 143 7.06 -7.18 23.79
C LEU A 143 5.73 -7.95 23.87
N PRO A 144 4.87 -7.65 24.86
CA PRO A 144 3.57 -8.32 25.01
C PRO A 144 2.57 -8.00 23.89
N VAL A 145 2.88 -7.02 23.02
CA VAL A 145 2.05 -6.59 21.90
C VAL A 145 2.86 -6.48 20.63
N ALA A 146 2.27 -6.93 19.52
CA ALA A 146 2.87 -6.76 18.19
C ALA A 146 2.77 -5.30 17.74
N GLY A 147 3.60 -4.91 16.76
CA GLY A 147 3.59 -3.59 16.14
C GLY A 147 4.88 -2.78 16.37
N GLY A 148 5.70 -3.14 17.36
CA GLY A 148 6.97 -2.46 17.65
C GLY A 148 6.79 -0.94 17.74
N MET A 149 7.55 -0.17 16.96
CA MET A 149 7.49 1.30 16.95
C MET A 149 6.13 1.90 16.60
N LEU A 150 5.25 1.17 15.92
CA LEU A 150 3.86 1.63 15.71
C LEU A 150 3.11 1.79 17.02
N ASN A 151 3.37 0.91 17.99
CA ASN A 151 2.73 0.93 19.30
C ASN A 151 3.49 1.76 20.34
N VAL A 152 4.82 1.67 20.37
CA VAL A 152 5.61 2.27 21.45
C VAL A 152 6.21 3.63 21.08
N GLY A 153 6.36 3.94 19.80
CA GLY A 153 7.04 5.16 19.34
C GLY A 153 6.11 6.21 18.76
N ILE A 154 4.96 5.83 18.17
CA ILE A 154 4.03 6.79 17.57
C ILE A 154 3.01 7.24 18.61
N PRO A 155 2.86 8.56 18.84
CA PRO A 155 1.89 9.07 19.83
C PRO A 155 0.45 8.71 19.45
N PRO A 156 -0.45 8.44 20.45
CA PRO A 156 -1.83 8.03 20.21
C PRO A 156 -2.68 9.04 19.41
N TYR A 157 -2.35 10.32 19.47
CA TYR A 157 -3.05 11.34 18.68
C TYR A 157 -2.73 11.26 17.16
N ARG A 158 -1.61 10.61 16.78
CA ARG A 158 -1.26 10.35 15.36
C ARG A 158 -1.76 9.00 14.90
N LEU A 159 -1.65 8.00 15.74
CA LEU A 159 -2.09 6.64 15.46
C LEU A 159 -2.80 6.13 16.74
N ALA A 160 -4.13 6.13 16.71
CA ALA A 160 -4.92 5.61 17.82
C ALA A 160 -4.58 4.13 18.08
N ARG A 161 -4.52 3.80 19.35
CA ARG A 161 -4.41 2.41 19.81
C ARG A 161 -5.83 1.92 20.04
N GLY A 162 -6.23 0.90 19.26
CA GLY A 162 -7.52 0.25 19.43
C GLY A 162 -7.54 -0.62 20.68
#